data_df7b4220960c8179d34557ba3517276a
#
_entry.id   df7b4220960c8179d34557ba3517276a
#
_cell.length_a   1.000
_cell.length_b   1.000
_cell.length_c   1.000
_cell.angle_alpha   90.00
_cell.angle_beta   90.00
_cell.angle_gamma   90.00
#
_symmetry.space_group_name_H-M   'P 1'
#
loop_
_entity.id
_entity.type
_entity.pdbx_description
1 polymer ?
#
loop_
_entity_poly.entity_id
_entity_poly.type
_entity_poly.pdbx_seq_one_letter_code
_entity_poly.pdbx_strand_id
1 'polypeptide(L)'
;AWADNTVRHIESLLEERSSEAGEPSDDGIPFNDIRQPAWPDNQAEEDSGDGASVTSGYIISSSLVVSEDRESAGRRDAFEAEAMNGTVSEYMSWVKSVTQQYAQLSWELMMLYDGLPQHLEAETVDGLTMSSHKPMESFMFLEGRSATDILGSMSTNVHETAHGYFGNKIFRYAEENHIALDWDNVNGFLYLSPAESFFISFPKKMLFPSREIVSEIPRELRTYRFETYVAGTTSTQGQGVIGLLDELHAYYHGARCSYDLYPAYADAEGSEVNGLLEWIRDTQSHMTAYYEFDYFIKEYLLRMRTVYPENYEALRHCSSFVTAYRSVSRAYSDLVRSYEKRIDDEMKKLNSKGEATAEIKDGNLWVTSAGSLRSRGTSIFHEDRATLEPVLMSGRYDKIEDDFLGNRR
;
A
#
# COMPACT_ATOMS: atom_id res chain seq x y z
N ALA A 1 17.45 -9.53 -2.69
CA ALA A 1 18.01 -9.56 -4.07
C ALA A 1 16.93 -9.78 -5.13
N TRP A 2 15.91 -10.63 -4.87
CA TRP A 2 14.85 -10.90 -5.85
C TRP A 2 13.79 -9.81 -5.85
N ALA A 3 13.23 -9.45 -4.70
CA ALA A 3 12.32 -8.32 -4.55
C ALA A 3 12.92 -6.99 -5.05
N ASP A 4 14.22 -6.81 -4.81
CA ASP A 4 14.98 -5.64 -5.29
C ASP A 4 15.05 -5.55 -6.82
N ASN A 5 15.12 -6.70 -7.50
CA ASN A 5 15.13 -6.75 -8.96
C ASN A 5 13.73 -6.49 -9.53
N THR A 6 12.68 -6.98 -8.88
CA THR A 6 11.29 -6.83 -9.32
C THR A 6 10.87 -5.37 -9.29
N VAL A 7 11.10 -4.66 -8.19
CA VAL A 7 10.78 -3.22 -8.10
C VAL A 7 11.57 -2.42 -9.14
N ARG A 8 12.89 -2.61 -9.26
CA ARG A 8 13.71 -1.93 -10.28
C ARG A 8 13.30 -2.28 -11.71
N HIS A 9 12.86 -3.50 -11.95
CA HIS A 9 12.38 -3.90 -13.27
C HIS A 9 11.05 -3.24 -13.62
N ILE A 10 10.14 -3.12 -12.65
CA ILE A 10 8.88 -2.39 -12.81
C ILE A 10 9.15 -0.89 -13.05
N GLU A 11 10.03 -0.29 -12.26
CA GLU A 11 10.45 1.11 -12.44
C GLU A 11 11.08 1.32 -13.82
N SER A 12 11.98 0.43 -14.27
CA SER A 12 12.56 0.45 -15.61
C SER A 12 11.51 0.29 -16.71
N LEU A 13 10.51 -0.57 -16.53
CA LEU A 13 9.41 -0.75 -17.50
C LEU A 13 8.47 0.46 -17.52
N LEU A 14 8.26 1.12 -16.40
CA LEU A 14 7.49 2.35 -16.32
C LEU A 14 8.25 3.51 -16.99
N GLU A 15 9.57 3.59 -16.80
CA GLU A 15 10.44 4.54 -17.48
C GLU A 15 10.54 4.26 -19.00
N GLU A 16 10.70 3.00 -19.42
CA GLU A 16 10.70 2.61 -20.83
C GLU A 16 9.36 2.92 -21.50
N ARG A 17 8.23 2.65 -20.84
CA ARG A 17 6.91 3.01 -21.35
C ARG A 17 6.65 4.50 -21.40
N SER A 18 7.23 5.27 -20.47
CA SER A 18 7.16 6.74 -20.53
C SER A 18 8.04 7.30 -21.65
N SER A 19 9.10 6.60 -22.06
CA SER A 19 10.00 6.98 -23.16
C SER A 19 9.51 6.47 -24.53
N GLU A 20 8.75 5.36 -24.58
CA GLU A 20 8.10 4.83 -25.79
C GLU A 20 6.74 5.46 -26.08
N ALA A 21 6.12 6.10 -25.08
CA ALA A 21 5.04 7.03 -25.35
C ALA A 21 5.63 8.19 -26.15
N GLY A 22 5.68 8.01 -27.46
CA GLY A 22 5.97 9.06 -28.42
C GLY A 22 5.14 10.29 -28.04
N GLU A 23 5.66 11.48 -28.37
CA GLU A 23 5.07 12.75 -28.04
C GLU A 23 3.54 12.67 -27.96
N PRO A 24 2.91 13.00 -26.83
CA PRO A 24 1.49 12.86 -26.68
C PRO A 24 0.84 13.61 -27.82
N SER A 25 -0.02 12.94 -28.58
CA SER A 25 -0.94 13.66 -29.47
C SER A 25 -1.60 14.74 -28.60
N ASP A 26 -1.71 15.93 -29.13
CA ASP A 26 -2.06 17.19 -28.46
C ASP A 26 -3.46 17.21 -27.77
N ASP A 27 -4.05 16.05 -27.51
CA ASP A 27 -5.41 15.85 -26.99
C ASP A 27 -5.45 15.33 -25.54
N GLY A 28 -4.34 15.18 -24.87
CA GLY A 28 -4.25 14.75 -23.47
C GLY A 28 -3.46 15.74 -22.62
N ILE A 29 -4.15 16.50 -21.77
CA ILE A 29 -3.52 17.41 -20.81
C ILE A 29 -2.74 16.54 -19.79
N PRO A 30 -1.41 16.75 -19.64
CA PRO A 30 -0.63 16.02 -18.61
C PRO A 30 -1.21 16.31 -17.24
N PHE A 31 -1.20 15.32 -16.36
CA PHE A 31 -1.72 15.39 -14.99
C PHE A 31 -1.22 16.63 -14.18
N ASN A 32 -0.19 17.30 -14.66
CA ASN A 32 0.42 18.47 -14.00
C ASN A 32 -0.15 19.84 -14.42
N ASP A 33 -1.11 19.90 -15.37
CA ASP A 33 -1.55 21.20 -15.94
C ASP A 33 -3.01 21.57 -15.59
N ILE A 34 -3.60 20.89 -14.67
CA ILE A 34 -5.02 21.03 -14.40
C ILE A 34 -5.24 21.87 -13.11
N ARG A 35 -6.10 22.93 -13.08
CA ARG A 35 -6.32 23.93 -11.99
C ARG A 35 -7.63 23.76 -11.22
N GLN A 36 -7.65 24.00 -9.94
CA GLN A 36 -8.74 23.74 -8.96
C GLN A 36 -9.31 24.96 -8.18
N PRO A 37 -10.61 25.03 -7.68
CA PRO A 37 -11.18 26.08 -6.83
C PRO A 37 -10.82 26.00 -5.34
N ALA A 38 -10.88 27.13 -4.68
CA ALA A 38 -10.86 27.20 -3.23
C ALA A 38 -12.13 26.55 -2.64
N TRP A 39 -11.98 25.66 -1.70
CA TRP A 39 -13.07 25.19 -0.86
C TRP A 39 -13.61 26.36 -0.05
N PRO A 40 -14.93 26.46 0.15
CA PRO A 40 -15.45 27.32 1.20
C PRO A 40 -14.84 26.82 2.52
N ASP A 41 -14.34 27.77 3.33
CA ASP A 41 -13.90 27.48 4.68
C ASP A 41 -14.95 26.60 5.35
N ASN A 42 -14.54 25.39 5.77
CA ASN A 42 -15.33 24.56 6.65
C ASN A 42 -15.42 25.28 8.00
N GLN A 43 -16.31 26.26 8.09
CA GLN A 43 -16.86 26.64 9.37
C GLN A 43 -17.66 25.43 9.83
N ALA A 44 -17.13 24.77 10.85
CA ALA A 44 -17.85 23.75 11.58
C ALA A 44 -19.13 24.39 12.12
N GLU A 45 -20.22 24.27 11.42
CA GLU A 45 -21.52 24.36 12.05
C GLU A 45 -21.64 23.11 12.93
N GLU A 46 -21.67 23.36 14.24
CA GLU A 46 -22.10 22.37 15.21
C GLU A 46 -23.56 22.02 14.92
N ASP A 47 -23.78 21.12 13.99
CA ASP A 47 -25.08 20.48 13.84
C ASP A 47 -25.14 19.28 14.80
N SER A 48 -25.89 19.49 15.88
CA SER A 48 -26.29 18.49 16.85
C SER A 48 -27.32 17.56 16.23
N GLY A 49 -26.88 16.67 15.36
CA GLY A 49 -27.69 15.60 14.79
C GLY A 49 -27.05 14.24 15.09
N ASP A 50 -27.82 13.34 15.67
CA ASP A 50 -27.47 11.95 15.99
C ASP A 50 -26.77 11.21 14.83
N GLY A 51 -25.51 11.50 14.63
CA GLY A 51 -24.61 10.75 13.78
C GLY A 51 -23.96 9.66 14.63
N ALA A 52 -24.29 8.43 14.39
CA ALA A 52 -23.62 7.30 14.99
C ALA A 52 -22.10 7.47 14.86
N SER A 53 -21.45 7.76 15.98
CA SER A 53 -20.01 7.73 16.11
C SER A 53 -19.51 6.34 15.78
N VAL A 54 -19.13 6.10 14.54
CA VAL A 54 -18.43 4.88 14.14
C VAL A 54 -16.97 5.03 14.58
N THR A 55 -16.75 5.00 15.88
CA THR A 55 -15.48 4.58 16.47
C THR A 55 -15.42 3.06 16.42
N SER A 56 -15.60 2.48 15.24
CA SER A 56 -15.22 1.12 14.99
C SER A 56 -13.73 1.09 14.77
N GLY A 57 -12.98 0.86 15.85
CA GLY A 57 -11.63 0.34 15.70
C GLY A 57 -11.73 -0.85 14.76
N TYR A 58 -11.10 -0.75 13.58
CA TYR A 58 -10.99 -1.85 12.65
C TYR A 58 -10.16 -2.92 13.35
N ILE A 59 -10.86 -3.80 14.07
CA ILE A 59 -10.28 -5.07 14.47
C ILE A 59 -10.05 -5.76 13.12
N ILE A 60 -8.79 -5.84 12.69
CA ILE A 60 -8.42 -6.76 11.64
C ILE A 60 -8.86 -8.11 12.19
N SER A 61 -10.08 -8.47 11.84
CA SER A 61 -10.66 -9.71 12.26
C SER A 61 -9.77 -10.81 11.69
N SER A 62 -8.99 -11.45 12.55
CA SER A 62 -8.36 -12.74 12.27
C SER A 62 -9.37 -13.82 11.92
N SER A 63 -10.64 -13.47 11.78
CA SER A 63 -11.79 -14.35 11.54
C SER A 63 -12.09 -14.62 10.07
N LEU A 64 -11.29 -14.17 9.12
CA LEU A 64 -11.10 -14.93 7.89
C LEU A 64 -10.13 -16.08 8.20
N VAL A 65 -10.44 -16.84 9.24
CA VAL A 65 -10.00 -18.23 9.35
C VAL A 65 -10.73 -18.95 8.22
N VAL A 66 -10.04 -19.06 7.11
CA VAL A 66 -10.45 -19.98 6.08
C VAL A 66 -10.50 -21.34 6.76
N SER A 67 -11.67 -21.96 6.80
CA SER A 67 -11.90 -23.24 7.46
C SER A 67 -10.83 -24.24 7.02
N GLU A 68 -10.23 -24.94 7.98
CA GLU A 68 -9.16 -25.92 7.76
C GLU A 68 -9.61 -27.19 7.00
N ASP A 69 -10.89 -27.30 6.66
CA ASP A 69 -11.44 -28.40 5.88
C ASP A 69 -11.16 -28.25 4.39
N ARG A 70 -9.92 -28.52 3.98
CA ARG A 70 -9.53 -28.34 2.59
C ARG A 70 -8.92 -29.58 1.98
N GLU A 71 -9.45 -29.93 0.86
CA GLU A 71 -8.82 -30.76 -0.17
C GLU A 71 -7.61 -30.01 -0.74
N SER A 72 -6.59 -29.77 0.07
CA SER A 72 -5.45 -28.94 -0.29
C SER A 72 -4.64 -29.49 -1.47
N ALA A 73 -4.50 -30.81 -1.59
CA ALA A 73 -3.72 -31.43 -2.66
C ALA A 73 -4.33 -31.21 -4.05
N GLY A 74 -5.63 -31.43 -4.23
CA GLY A 74 -6.29 -31.23 -5.54
C GLY A 74 -6.30 -29.78 -6.00
N ARG A 75 -6.34 -28.83 -5.05
CA ARG A 75 -6.20 -27.41 -5.39
C ARG A 75 -4.80 -27.03 -5.81
N ARG A 76 -3.78 -27.53 -5.11
CA ARG A 76 -2.39 -27.27 -5.48
C ARG A 76 -2.10 -27.68 -6.90
N ASP A 77 -2.50 -28.89 -7.30
CA ASP A 77 -2.27 -29.39 -8.66
C ASP A 77 -2.98 -28.51 -9.70
N ALA A 78 -4.18 -28.00 -9.41
CA ALA A 78 -4.88 -27.06 -10.27
C ALA A 78 -4.15 -25.70 -10.35
N PHE A 79 -3.66 -25.18 -9.24
CA PHE A 79 -2.85 -23.97 -9.18
C PHE A 79 -1.59 -24.05 -10.04
N GLU A 80 -0.77 -25.08 -9.83
CA GLU A 80 0.47 -25.26 -10.57
C GLU A 80 0.23 -25.47 -12.08
N ALA A 81 -0.76 -26.26 -12.45
CA ALA A 81 -1.11 -26.51 -13.83
C ALA A 81 -1.59 -25.25 -14.55
N GLU A 82 -2.42 -24.46 -13.89
CA GLU A 82 -2.97 -23.22 -14.44
C GLU A 82 -1.90 -22.12 -14.50
N ALA A 83 -1.10 -21.94 -13.45
CA ALA A 83 -0.07 -20.91 -13.37
C ALA A 83 1.12 -21.16 -14.32
N MET A 84 1.49 -22.40 -14.61
CA MET A 84 2.66 -22.72 -15.44
C MET A 84 2.39 -22.78 -16.95
N ASN A 85 1.15 -22.95 -17.39
CA ASN A 85 0.82 -23.21 -18.78
C ASN A 85 -0.17 -22.21 -19.39
N GLY A 86 -0.64 -21.22 -18.60
CA GLY A 86 -1.68 -20.30 -19.02
C GLY A 86 -1.21 -19.13 -19.89
N THR A 87 -2.17 -18.54 -20.58
CA THR A 87 -2.03 -17.23 -21.20
C THR A 87 -2.19 -16.11 -20.14
N VAL A 88 -1.87 -14.85 -20.50
CA VAL A 88 -2.08 -13.70 -19.61
C VAL A 88 -3.54 -13.62 -19.12
N SER A 89 -4.51 -13.93 -19.99
CA SER A 89 -5.94 -13.92 -19.61
C SER A 89 -6.27 -15.02 -18.60
N GLU A 90 -5.69 -16.21 -18.73
CA GLU A 90 -5.87 -17.32 -17.79
C GLU A 90 -5.23 -16.98 -16.43
N TYR A 91 -4.02 -16.40 -16.43
CA TYR A 91 -3.39 -15.91 -15.22
C TYR A 91 -4.24 -14.83 -14.52
N MET A 92 -4.82 -13.92 -15.27
CA MET A 92 -5.71 -12.91 -14.73
C MET A 92 -6.96 -13.51 -14.10
N SER A 93 -7.58 -14.49 -14.76
CA SER A 93 -8.72 -15.21 -14.22
C SER A 93 -8.38 -15.93 -12.91
N TRP A 94 -7.24 -16.60 -12.90
CA TRP A 94 -6.73 -17.29 -11.73
C TRP A 94 -6.42 -16.33 -10.57
N VAL A 95 -5.70 -15.25 -10.84
CA VAL A 95 -5.37 -14.20 -9.87
C VAL A 95 -6.62 -13.62 -9.22
N LYS A 96 -7.64 -13.28 -10.04
CA LYS A 96 -8.93 -12.79 -9.54
C LYS A 96 -9.61 -13.81 -8.64
N SER A 97 -9.60 -15.09 -9.04
CA SER A 97 -10.17 -16.18 -8.24
C SER A 97 -9.46 -16.36 -6.89
N VAL A 98 -8.13 -16.36 -6.89
CA VAL A 98 -7.32 -16.50 -5.67
C VAL A 98 -7.51 -15.30 -4.74
N THR A 99 -7.49 -14.09 -5.30
CA THR A 99 -7.69 -12.86 -4.53
C THR A 99 -9.09 -12.83 -3.93
N GLN A 100 -10.11 -13.22 -4.70
CA GLN A 100 -11.48 -13.34 -4.20
C GLN A 100 -11.61 -14.37 -3.07
N GLN A 101 -10.87 -15.47 -3.16
CA GLN A 101 -10.95 -16.55 -2.18
C GLN A 101 -10.22 -16.21 -0.87
N TYR A 102 -9.05 -15.58 -0.94
CA TYR A 102 -8.14 -15.43 0.19
C TYR A 102 -7.95 -13.98 0.67
N ALA A 103 -8.04 -13.00 -0.24
CA ALA A 103 -7.73 -11.60 0.03
C ALA A 103 -8.92 -10.69 -0.33
N GLN A 104 -9.99 -10.78 0.44
CA GLN A 104 -11.28 -10.13 0.16
C GLN A 104 -11.16 -8.61 -0.01
N LEU A 105 -10.39 -7.93 0.83
CA LEU A 105 -10.22 -6.47 0.73
C LEU A 105 -9.50 -6.07 -0.57
N SER A 106 -8.48 -6.83 -0.95
CA SER A 106 -7.76 -6.63 -2.21
C SER A 106 -8.67 -6.90 -3.42
N TRP A 107 -9.49 -7.96 -3.34
CA TRP A 107 -10.51 -8.25 -4.34
C TRP A 107 -11.49 -7.09 -4.50
N GLU A 108 -11.99 -6.53 -3.41
CA GLU A 108 -12.92 -5.39 -3.43
C GLU A 108 -12.28 -4.17 -4.10
N LEU A 109 -11.04 -3.82 -3.72
CA LEU A 109 -10.33 -2.71 -4.35
C LEU A 109 -10.14 -2.92 -5.86
N MET A 110 -9.73 -4.12 -6.27
CA MET A 110 -9.58 -4.48 -7.67
C MET A 110 -10.90 -4.33 -8.44
N MET A 111 -12.01 -4.78 -7.86
CA MET A 111 -13.34 -4.67 -8.48
C MET A 111 -13.86 -3.23 -8.50
N LEU A 112 -13.58 -2.43 -7.48
CA LEU A 112 -13.89 -1.01 -7.46
C LEU A 112 -13.14 -0.25 -8.55
N TYR A 113 -11.87 -0.58 -8.77
CA TYR A 113 -11.06 0.00 -9.83
C TYR A 113 -11.55 -0.43 -11.22
N ASP A 114 -11.72 -1.73 -11.47
CA ASP A 114 -12.24 -2.24 -12.75
C ASP A 114 -13.63 -1.74 -13.08
N GLY A 115 -14.44 -1.43 -12.07
CA GLY A 115 -15.79 -0.89 -12.21
C GLY A 115 -15.86 0.60 -12.57
N LEU A 116 -14.73 1.31 -12.60
CA LEU A 116 -14.70 2.70 -13.04
C LEU A 116 -14.99 2.80 -14.56
N PRO A 117 -15.70 3.85 -15.02
CA PRO A 117 -15.91 4.08 -16.45
C PRO A 117 -14.59 4.24 -17.20
N GLN A 118 -14.51 3.75 -18.44
CA GLN A 118 -13.31 3.91 -19.28
C GLN A 118 -13.00 5.39 -19.56
N HIS A 119 -14.03 6.22 -19.69
CA HIS A 119 -13.91 7.66 -19.81
C HIS A 119 -14.45 8.31 -18.55
N LEU A 120 -13.63 9.13 -17.94
CA LEU A 120 -13.89 9.84 -16.70
C LEU A 120 -13.96 11.33 -17.01
N GLU A 121 -15.01 11.98 -16.53
CA GLU A 121 -15.23 13.42 -16.70
C GLU A 121 -15.53 14.05 -15.35
N ALA A 122 -15.09 15.28 -15.15
CA ALA A 122 -15.45 16.08 -13.99
C ALA A 122 -15.52 17.57 -14.36
N GLU A 123 -16.43 18.30 -13.72
CA GLU A 123 -16.39 19.75 -13.74
C GLU A 123 -15.14 20.25 -13.04
N THR A 124 -14.58 21.32 -13.57
CA THR A 124 -13.48 22.06 -12.96
C THR A 124 -13.81 23.53 -12.91
N VAL A 125 -13.03 24.32 -12.20
CA VAL A 125 -13.18 25.79 -12.12
C VAL A 125 -13.20 26.42 -13.49
N ASP A 126 -12.36 25.90 -14.38
CA ASP A 126 -12.13 26.50 -15.72
C ASP A 126 -12.89 25.77 -16.82
N GLY A 127 -13.80 24.83 -16.48
CA GLY A 127 -14.61 24.11 -17.45
C GLY A 127 -14.73 22.62 -17.17
N LEU A 128 -14.55 21.78 -18.19
CA LEU A 128 -14.64 20.34 -18.12
C LEU A 128 -13.25 19.71 -18.27
N THR A 129 -12.93 18.75 -17.43
CA THR A 129 -11.74 17.91 -17.57
C THR A 129 -12.13 16.48 -17.89
N MET A 130 -11.27 15.79 -18.63
CA MET A 130 -11.47 14.39 -18.99
C MET A 130 -10.19 13.60 -18.67
N SER A 131 -10.40 12.34 -18.32
CA SER A 131 -9.33 11.36 -18.15
C SER A 131 -9.74 10.02 -18.75
N SER A 132 -8.80 9.13 -19.00
CA SER A 132 -9.07 7.78 -19.43
C SER A 132 -8.60 6.79 -18.37
N HIS A 133 -9.51 5.94 -17.94
CA HIS A 133 -9.21 4.81 -17.08
C HIS A 133 -8.73 3.63 -17.93
N LYS A 134 -7.64 3.01 -17.52
CA LYS A 134 -7.16 1.77 -18.13
C LYS A 134 -7.63 0.57 -17.30
N PRO A 135 -8.10 -0.50 -17.92
CA PRO A 135 -8.41 -1.73 -17.20
C PRO A 135 -7.20 -2.22 -16.40
N MET A 136 -7.43 -2.78 -15.22
CA MET A 136 -6.40 -3.33 -14.35
C MET A 136 -5.48 -4.30 -15.11
N GLU A 137 -6.02 -5.14 -15.97
CA GLU A 137 -5.28 -6.11 -16.79
C GLU A 137 -4.21 -5.47 -17.68
N SER A 138 -4.33 -4.18 -18.03
CA SER A 138 -3.38 -3.49 -18.90
C SER A 138 -2.07 -3.10 -18.20
N PHE A 139 -2.03 -3.12 -16.87
CA PHE A 139 -0.85 -2.80 -16.07
C PHE A 139 -0.48 -3.88 -15.05
N MET A 140 -1.28 -4.94 -14.93
CA MET A 140 -0.92 -6.04 -14.05
C MET A 140 0.35 -6.73 -14.52
N PHE A 141 1.22 -6.92 -13.56
CA PHE A 141 2.47 -7.61 -13.71
C PHE A 141 2.37 -8.99 -13.06
N LEU A 142 2.64 -10.03 -13.85
CA LEU A 142 2.64 -11.42 -13.39
C LEU A 142 4.03 -11.99 -13.65
N GLU A 143 4.86 -12.00 -12.62
CA GLU A 143 6.23 -12.50 -12.71
C GLU A 143 6.30 -13.98 -12.34
N GLY A 144 7.20 -14.68 -13.06
CA GLY A 144 7.51 -16.07 -12.76
C GLY A 144 6.69 -17.08 -13.54
N ARG A 145 6.90 -18.34 -13.20
CA ARG A 145 6.32 -19.51 -13.88
C ARG A 145 5.68 -20.52 -12.95
N SER A 146 5.74 -20.24 -11.66
CA SER A 146 5.08 -21.05 -10.63
C SER A 146 3.95 -20.28 -9.98
N ALA A 147 3.04 -21.00 -9.32
CA ALA A 147 1.99 -20.38 -8.52
C ALA A 147 2.57 -19.45 -7.44
N THR A 148 3.66 -19.85 -6.81
CA THR A 148 4.33 -19.06 -5.75
C THR A 148 4.92 -17.76 -6.30
N ASP A 149 5.56 -17.79 -7.49
CA ASP A 149 6.08 -16.58 -8.13
C ASP A 149 4.96 -15.58 -8.43
N ILE A 150 3.84 -16.08 -8.95
CA ILE A 150 2.67 -15.23 -9.25
C ILE A 150 2.04 -14.67 -7.98
N LEU A 151 1.94 -15.46 -6.89
CA LEU A 151 1.50 -14.96 -5.60
C LEU A 151 2.39 -13.84 -5.08
N GLY A 152 3.72 -13.95 -5.25
CA GLY A 152 4.67 -12.91 -4.88
C GLY A 152 4.46 -11.58 -5.61
N SER A 153 4.01 -11.62 -6.87
CA SER A 153 3.74 -10.40 -7.65
C SER A 153 2.41 -9.72 -7.30
N MET A 154 1.51 -10.40 -6.57
CA MET A 154 0.18 -9.88 -6.27
C MET A 154 0.21 -8.64 -5.38
N SER A 155 1.15 -8.53 -4.46
CA SER A 155 1.32 -7.36 -3.61
C SER A 155 1.55 -6.09 -4.43
N THR A 156 2.43 -6.17 -5.44
CA THR A 156 2.71 -5.07 -6.37
C THR A 156 1.48 -4.73 -7.21
N ASN A 157 0.78 -5.74 -7.75
CA ASN A 157 -0.40 -5.50 -8.56
C ASN A 157 -1.52 -4.80 -7.79
N VAL A 158 -1.73 -5.14 -6.52
CA VAL A 158 -2.72 -4.48 -5.67
C VAL A 158 -2.24 -3.09 -5.25
N HIS A 159 -0.95 -2.89 -5.02
CA HIS A 159 -0.34 -1.59 -4.79
C HIS A 159 -0.60 -0.63 -5.97
N GLU A 160 -0.30 -1.05 -7.20
CA GLU A 160 -0.55 -0.25 -8.41
C GLU A 160 -2.06 0.01 -8.63
N THR A 161 -2.91 -0.96 -8.31
CA THR A 161 -4.36 -0.78 -8.35
C THR A 161 -4.81 0.32 -7.36
N ALA A 162 -4.19 0.41 -6.18
CA ALA A 162 -4.50 1.45 -5.20
C ALA A 162 -4.14 2.84 -5.72
N HIS A 163 -2.97 3.01 -6.36
CA HIS A 163 -2.60 4.25 -7.05
C HIS A 163 -3.56 4.60 -8.19
N GLY A 164 -3.90 3.62 -9.01
CA GLY A 164 -4.90 3.81 -10.08
C GLY A 164 -6.25 4.27 -9.52
N TYR A 165 -6.69 3.68 -8.43
CA TYR A 165 -7.94 4.08 -7.78
C TYR A 165 -7.84 5.46 -7.13
N PHE A 166 -6.73 5.78 -6.46
CA PHE A 166 -6.45 7.09 -5.88
C PHE A 166 -6.64 8.22 -6.89
N GLY A 167 -6.07 8.08 -8.08
CA GLY A 167 -6.14 9.11 -9.12
C GLY A 167 -7.44 9.13 -9.92
N ASN A 168 -8.08 7.99 -10.16
CA ASN A 168 -9.24 7.90 -11.04
C ASN A 168 -10.58 8.04 -10.32
N LYS A 169 -10.70 7.58 -9.07
CA LYS A 169 -11.95 7.69 -8.29
C LYS A 169 -12.33 9.14 -8.01
N ILE A 170 -11.37 10.08 -8.00
CA ILE A 170 -11.67 11.51 -7.77
C ILE A 170 -12.66 12.06 -8.77
N PHE A 171 -12.60 11.67 -10.05
CA PHE A 171 -13.53 12.11 -11.08
C PHE A 171 -14.96 11.64 -10.78
N ARG A 172 -15.09 10.36 -10.49
CA ARG A 172 -16.39 9.77 -10.17
C ARG A 172 -16.94 10.31 -8.85
N TYR A 173 -16.07 10.55 -7.86
CA TYR A 173 -16.47 11.17 -6.60
C TYR A 173 -16.95 12.62 -6.80
N ALA A 174 -16.25 13.39 -7.62
CA ALA A 174 -16.62 14.76 -7.94
C ALA A 174 -18.00 14.82 -8.65
N GLU A 175 -18.22 13.95 -9.63
CA GLU A 175 -19.52 13.83 -10.33
C GLU A 175 -20.65 13.45 -9.34
N GLU A 176 -20.45 12.41 -8.52
CA GLU A 176 -21.45 11.90 -7.57
C GLU A 176 -21.82 12.93 -6.49
N ASN A 177 -20.90 13.81 -6.13
CA ASN A 177 -21.10 14.81 -5.07
C ASN A 177 -21.28 16.24 -5.60
N HIS A 178 -21.35 16.44 -6.93
CA HIS A 178 -21.48 17.74 -7.57
C HIS A 178 -20.38 18.73 -7.15
N ILE A 179 -19.13 18.25 -7.08
CA ILE A 179 -17.97 19.02 -6.72
C ILE A 179 -17.20 19.38 -7.99
N ALA A 180 -16.91 20.67 -8.19
CA ALA A 180 -15.96 21.06 -9.21
C ALA A 180 -14.52 20.79 -8.72
N LEU A 181 -13.73 20.04 -9.50
CA LEU A 181 -12.33 19.80 -9.16
C LEU A 181 -11.47 21.03 -9.43
N ASP A 182 -10.57 21.36 -8.54
CA ASP A 182 -9.55 22.42 -8.66
C ASP A 182 -8.18 21.78 -8.83
N TRP A 183 -7.43 22.20 -9.75
CA TRP A 183 -6.14 21.62 -10.04
C TRP A 183 -4.94 22.44 -9.50
N ASP A 184 -5.18 23.52 -8.78
CA ASP A 184 -4.19 24.14 -7.91
C ASP A 184 -4.03 23.39 -6.55
N ASN A 185 -4.79 22.31 -6.32
CA ASN A 185 -4.61 21.38 -5.18
C ASN A 185 -4.04 20.03 -5.65
N VAL A 186 -3.54 19.21 -4.78
CA VAL A 186 -3.39 17.77 -4.94
C VAL A 186 -4.71 17.12 -4.53
N ASN A 187 -5.25 16.28 -5.39
CA ASN A 187 -6.46 15.51 -5.11
C ASN A 187 -6.17 14.03 -5.10
N GLY A 188 -6.80 13.36 -4.17
CA GLY A 188 -6.70 11.92 -4.09
C GLY A 188 -7.90 11.29 -3.41
N PHE A 189 -8.15 10.04 -3.75
CA PHE A 189 -9.19 9.24 -3.13
C PHE A 189 -8.59 7.97 -2.55
N LEU A 190 -8.50 7.90 -1.22
CA LEU A 190 -8.01 6.72 -0.53
C LEU A 190 -9.18 5.82 -0.15
N TYR A 191 -9.09 4.55 -0.50
CA TYR A 191 -10.00 3.50 -0.10
C TYR A 191 -9.33 2.62 0.94
N LEU A 192 -9.82 2.57 2.15
CA LEU A 192 -9.27 1.72 3.19
C LEU A 192 -10.13 0.47 3.41
N SER A 193 -11.44 0.63 3.30
CA SER A 193 -12.44 -0.44 3.41
C SER A 193 -13.79 0.03 2.86
N PRO A 194 -14.80 -0.88 2.73
CA PRO A 194 -16.16 -0.48 2.36
C PRO A 194 -16.79 0.58 3.26
N ALA A 195 -16.36 0.62 4.52
CA ALA A 195 -16.87 1.57 5.51
C ALA A 195 -15.99 2.81 5.68
N GLU A 196 -14.82 2.85 5.05
CA GLU A 196 -13.82 3.88 5.32
C GLU A 196 -13.05 4.26 4.05
N SER A 197 -13.33 5.45 3.54
CA SER A 197 -12.65 6.03 2.39
C SER A 197 -12.57 7.55 2.54
N PHE A 198 -11.60 8.19 1.89
CA PHE A 198 -11.29 9.59 2.08
C PHE A 198 -11.04 10.29 0.75
N PHE A 199 -11.72 11.39 0.52
CA PHE A 199 -11.35 12.33 -0.52
C PHE A 199 -10.48 13.42 0.10
N ILE A 200 -9.26 13.57 -0.40
CA ILE A 200 -8.32 14.60 0.01
C ILE A 200 -8.19 15.61 -1.11
N SER A 201 -8.26 16.89 -0.75
CA SER A 201 -7.95 18.00 -1.64
C SER A 201 -7.18 19.04 -0.84
N PHE A 202 -5.95 19.40 -1.27
CA PHE A 202 -5.10 20.33 -0.53
C PHE A 202 -4.26 21.18 -1.48
N PRO A 203 -4.10 22.51 -1.26
CA PRO A 203 -3.42 23.41 -2.18
C PRO A 203 -1.97 23.03 -2.46
N LYS A 204 -1.61 22.82 -3.73
CA LYS A 204 -0.24 22.50 -4.17
C LYS A 204 0.79 23.53 -3.68
N LYS A 205 0.42 24.81 -3.70
CA LYS A 205 1.30 25.90 -3.26
C LYS A 205 1.70 25.85 -1.78
N MET A 206 0.98 25.07 -0.98
CA MET A 206 1.27 24.84 0.44
C MET A 206 2.10 23.57 0.67
N LEU A 207 2.43 22.84 -0.38
CA LEU A 207 3.27 21.66 -0.33
C LEU A 207 4.64 21.97 -0.93
N PHE A 208 5.63 21.21 -0.55
CA PHE A 208 6.95 21.20 -1.17
C PHE A 208 7.30 19.77 -1.59
N PRO A 209 8.15 19.57 -2.62
CA PRO A 209 8.54 18.25 -3.06
C PRO A 209 9.24 17.46 -1.94
N SER A 210 8.97 16.15 -1.83
CA SER A 210 9.58 15.30 -0.78
C SER A 210 11.11 15.36 -0.77
N ARG A 211 11.76 15.61 -1.93
CA ARG A 211 13.22 15.76 -2.01
C ARG A 211 13.80 16.90 -1.16
N GLU A 212 12.99 17.85 -0.72
CA GLU A 212 13.48 18.89 0.18
C GLU A 212 13.92 18.34 1.55
N ILE A 213 13.38 17.18 1.98
CA ILE A 213 13.81 16.55 3.24
C ILE A 213 15.10 15.73 3.12
N VAL A 214 15.71 15.63 1.95
CA VAL A 214 16.94 14.84 1.73
C VAL A 214 18.07 15.29 2.66
N SER A 215 18.20 16.59 2.91
CA SER A 215 19.22 17.16 3.81
C SER A 215 18.95 16.88 5.28
N GLU A 216 17.69 16.61 5.66
CA GLU A 216 17.28 16.34 7.03
C GLU A 216 17.51 14.87 7.42
N ILE A 217 17.57 13.98 6.41
CA ILE A 217 17.71 12.54 6.63
C ILE A 217 19.21 12.14 6.61
N PRO A 218 19.77 11.75 7.76
CA PRO A 218 21.14 11.24 7.88
C PRO A 218 21.36 10.04 6.94
N ARG A 219 22.60 9.85 6.49
CA ARG A 219 22.91 8.75 5.54
C ARG A 219 22.59 7.37 6.10
N GLU A 220 22.81 7.16 7.39
CA GLU A 220 22.53 5.93 8.10
C GLU A 220 21.03 5.61 8.24
N LEU A 221 20.16 6.59 7.98
CA LEU A 221 18.70 6.42 7.99
C LEU A 221 18.09 6.42 6.59
N ARG A 222 18.93 6.44 5.53
CA ARG A 222 18.49 6.33 4.15
C ARG A 222 18.31 4.86 3.80
N THR A 223 17.07 4.44 3.90
CA THR A 223 16.65 3.07 3.67
C THR A 223 16.46 2.77 2.18
N TYR A 224 16.03 1.56 1.85
CA TYR A 224 15.87 1.07 0.49
C TYR A 224 14.99 2.00 -0.38
N ARG A 225 13.86 2.49 0.17
CA ARG A 225 12.90 3.32 -0.58
C ARG A 225 13.26 4.82 -0.61
N PHE A 226 14.31 5.22 0.11
CA PHE A 226 14.71 6.62 0.19
C PHE A 226 15.04 7.23 -1.19
N GLU A 227 15.83 6.53 -2.01
CA GLU A 227 16.27 7.06 -3.32
C GLU A 227 15.08 7.24 -4.25
N THR A 228 14.11 6.33 -4.24
CA THR A 228 12.92 6.39 -5.09
C THR A 228 11.95 7.48 -4.64
N TYR A 229 11.56 7.46 -3.36
CA TYR A 229 10.39 8.23 -2.87
C TYR A 229 10.76 9.55 -2.18
N VAL A 230 12.01 9.76 -1.85
CA VAL A 230 12.49 11.01 -1.23
C VAL A 230 13.45 11.75 -2.17
N ALA A 231 14.52 11.11 -2.63
CA ALA A 231 15.56 11.76 -3.39
C ALA A 231 15.30 11.81 -4.91
N GLY A 232 14.51 10.91 -5.45
CA GLY A 232 14.24 10.76 -6.88
C GLY A 232 13.32 11.84 -7.49
N THR A 233 12.64 11.49 -8.57
CA THR A 233 11.81 12.42 -9.37
C THR A 233 10.47 11.83 -9.78
N THR A 234 9.93 10.85 -9.02
CA THR A 234 8.61 10.28 -9.30
C THR A 234 7.50 11.32 -9.13
N SER A 235 6.36 11.10 -9.78
CA SER A 235 5.23 12.04 -9.74
C SER A 235 4.71 12.27 -8.31
N THR A 236 4.70 11.23 -7.48
CA THR A 236 4.28 11.29 -6.07
C THR A 236 5.14 12.24 -5.25
N GLN A 237 6.43 12.38 -5.55
CA GLN A 237 7.32 13.33 -4.88
C GLN A 237 6.90 14.79 -5.07
N GLY A 238 6.39 15.14 -6.25
CA GLY A 238 5.87 16.48 -6.55
C GLY A 238 4.62 16.82 -5.74
N GLN A 239 3.91 15.81 -5.23
CA GLN A 239 2.71 15.95 -4.40
C GLN A 239 3.03 16.08 -2.91
N GLY A 240 4.31 16.08 -2.53
CA GLY A 240 4.76 16.24 -1.14
C GLY A 240 4.20 15.17 -0.22
N VAL A 241 3.71 15.59 0.97
CA VAL A 241 3.22 14.64 1.97
C VAL A 241 1.97 13.88 1.53
N ILE A 242 1.18 14.41 0.59
CA ILE A 242 0.01 13.68 0.05
C ILE A 242 0.48 12.53 -0.84
N GLY A 243 1.53 12.74 -1.64
CA GLY A 243 2.15 11.66 -2.39
C GLY A 243 2.78 10.59 -1.48
N LEU A 244 3.45 10.99 -0.39
CA LEU A 244 3.95 10.04 0.61
C LEU A 244 2.81 9.26 1.31
N LEU A 245 1.66 9.89 1.52
CA LEU A 245 0.47 9.22 2.07
C LEU A 245 -0.17 8.27 1.07
N ASP A 246 -0.19 8.63 -0.22
CA ASP A 246 -0.65 7.74 -1.30
C ASP A 246 0.23 6.48 -1.36
N GLU A 247 1.55 6.63 -1.30
CA GLU A 247 2.48 5.49 -1.23
C GLU A 247 2.26 4.64 0.04
N LEU A 248 2.14 5.26 1.22
CA LEU A 248 1.84 4.53 2.46
C LEU A 248 0.54 3.71 2.33
N HIS A 249 -0.48 4.28 1.70
CA HIS A 249 -1.76 3.64 1.44
C HIS A 249 -1.63 2.49 0.43
N ALA A 250 -0.93 2.69 -0.67
CA ALA A 250 -0.72 1.68 -1.69
C ALA A 250 0.10 0.49 -1.14
N TYR A 251 1.17 0.77 -0.38
CA TYR A 251 1.95 -0.27 0.31
C TYR A 251 1.13 -1.00 1.38
N TYR A 252 0.21 -0.33 2.08
CA TYR A 252 -0.74 -1.00 2.98
C TYR A 252 -1.57 -2.04 2.23
N HIS A 253 -2.15 -1.69 1.08
CA HIS A 253 -2.95 -2.63 0.30
C HIS A 253 -2.13 -3.78 -0.27
N GLY A 254 -0.92 -3.53 -0.76
CA GLY A 254 0.01 -4.56 -1.18
C GLY A 254 0.40 -5.50 -0.03
N ALA A 255 0.78 -4.94 1.12
CA ALA A 255 1.09 -5.70 2.32
C ALA A 255 -0.09 -6.54 2.82
N ARG A 256 -1.30 -5.97 2.79
CA ARG A 256 -2.53 -6.64 3.16
C ARG A 256 -2.84 -7.82 2.24
N CYS A 257 -2.66 -7.64 0.94
CA CYS A 257 -2.81 -8.71 -0.04
C CYS A 257 -1.86 -9.87 0.26
N SER A 258 -0.56 -9.61 0.40
CA SER A 258 0.42 -10.64 0.77
C SER A 258 0.07 -11.34 2.07
N TYR A 259 -0.35 -10.59 3.10
CA TYR A 259 -0.73 -11.15 4.39
C TYR A 259 -1.91 -12.12 4.26
N ASP A 260 -2.93 -11.74 3.52
CA ASP A 260 -4.15 -12.53 3.35
C ASP A 260 -3.93 -13.76 2.45
N LEU A 261 -2.96 -13.71 1.54
CA LEU A 261 -2.61 -14.82 0.64
C LEU A 261 -1.82 -15.95 1.31
N TYR A 262 -1.45 -15.87 2.59
CA TYR A 262 -0.70 -16.93 3.29
C TYR A 262 -1.25 -18.36 3.04
N PRO A 263 -2.56 -18.61 3.12
CA PRO A 263 -3.08 -19.95 2.86
C PRO A 263 -2.81 -20.46 1.43
N ALA A 264 -2.78 -19.54 0.44
CA ALA A 264 -2.47 -19.88 -0.94
C ALA A 264 -1.01 -20.31 -1.13
N TYR A 265 -0.07 -19.71 -0.37
CA TYR A 265 1.33 -20.14 -0.38
C TYR A 265 1.50 -21.56 0.17
N ALA A 266 0.79 -21.91 1.25
CA ALA A 266 0.83 -23.25 1.80
C ALA A 266 0.28 -24.29 0.82
N ASP A 267 -0.81 -23.93 0.12
CA ASP A 267 -1.42 -24.78 -0.92
C ASP A 267 -0.48 -24.93 -2.13
N ALA A 268 0.12 -23.84 -2.62
CA ALA A 268 1.03 -23.85 -3.78
C ALA A 268 2.30 -24.67 -3.53
N GLU A 269 2.92 -24.52 -2.37
CA GLU A 269 4.15 -25.23 -2.01
C GLU A 269 3.91 -26.68 -1.58
N GLY A 270 2.68 -27.08 -1.26
CA GLY A 270 2.32 -28.39 -0.75
C GLY A 270 3.03 -28.76 0.57
N SER A 271 3.51 -27.74 1.27
CA SER A 271 4.26 -27.85 2.51
C SER A 271 4.07 -26.60 3.36
N GLU A 272 3.55 -26.77 4.57
CA GLU A 272 3.37 -25.64 5.50
C GLU A 272 4.72 -24.92 5.78
N VAL A 273 5.82 -25.66 5.88
CA VAL A 273 7.16 -25.07 6.09
C VAL A 273 7.59 -24.23 4.91
N ASN A 274 7.48 -24.78 3.68
CA ASN A 274 7.89 -24.05 2.49
C ASN A 274 6.99 -22.84 2.27
N GLY A 275 5.67 -23.04 2.34
CA GLY A 275 4.71 -21.95 2.20
C GLY A 275 4.93 -20.82 3.17
N LEU A 276 5.25 -21.12 4.46
CA LEU A 276 5.56 -20.10 5.45
C LEU A 276 6.84 -19.33 5.09
N LEU A 277 7.91 -20.01 4.69
CA LEU A 277 9.17 -19.36 4.36
C LEU A 277 9.06 -18.48 3.10
N GLU A 278 8.38 -18.96 2.05
CA GLU A 278 8.15 -18.21 0.83
C GLU A 278 7.24 -17.00 1.07
N TRP A 279 6.13 -17.20 1.81
CA TRP A 279 5.24 -16.10 2.19
C TRP A 279 5.96 -15.00 2.98
N ILE A 280 6.81 -15.34 3.95
CA ILE A 280 7.60 -14.36 4.70
C ILE A 280 8.55 -13.64 3.75
N ARG A 281 9.25 -14.36 2.87
CA ARG A 281 10.19 -13.79 1.90
C ARG A 281 9.53 -12.71 1.05
N ASP A 282 8.33 -12.98 0.54
CA ASP A 282 7.63 -12.09 -0.38
C ASP A 282 6.89 -10.95 0.36
N THR A 283 6.55 -11.15 1.64
CA THR A 283 5.76 -10.18 2.43
C THR A 283 6.63 -9.19 3.20
N GLN A 284 7.85 -9.58 3.62
CA GLN A 284 8.69 -8.80 4.53
C GLN A 284 8.98 -7.37 4.05
N SER A 285 9.24 -7.19 2.75
CA SER A 285 9.54 -5.87 2.18
C SER A 285 8.37 -4.91 2.29
N HIS A 286 7.16 -5.39 2.00
CA HIS A 286 5.94 -4.60 2.14
C HIS A 286 5.65 -4.28 3.62
N MET A 287 5.86 -5.22 4.54
CA MET A 287 5.71 -4.96 5.98
C MET A 287 6.73 -3.94 6.49
N THR A 288 7.94 -3.93 5.93
CA THR A 288 8.98 -2.95 6.28
C THR A 288 8.65 -1.55 5.76
N ALA A 289 7.96 -1.44 4.62
CA ALA A 289 7.57 -0.15 4.03
C ALA A 289 6.76 0.74 4.99
N TYR A 290 6.00 0.14 5.93
CA TYR A 290 5.32 0.89 6.99
C TYR A 290 6.29 1.82 7.75
N TYR A 291 7.43 1.30 8.19
CA TYR A 291 8.42 2.08 8.96
C TYR A 291 9.08 3.16 8.11
N GLU A 292 9.35 2.88 6.84
CA GLU A 292 9.99 3.83 5.93
C GLU A 292 9.05 5.00 5.62
N PHE A 293 7.81 4.75 5.23
CA PHE A 293 6.87 5.83 4.91
C PHE A 293 6.38 6.58 6.16
N ASP A 294 6.19 5.92 7.30
CA ASP A 294 5.90 6.62 8.56
C ASP A 294 7.05 7.57 8.93
N TYR A 295 8.29 7.15 8.72
CA TYR A 295 9.49 7.98 8.91
C TYR A 295 9.53 9.15 7.92
N PHE A 296 9.35 8.92 6.63
CA PHE A 296 9.41 9.97 5.61
C PHE A 296 8.30 11.02 5.81
N ILE A 297 7.08 10.58 6.11
CA ILE A 297 5.96 11.49 6.41
C ILE A 297 6.28 12.33 7.65
N LYS A 298 6.79 11.73 8.71
CA LYS A 298 7.13 12.44 9.95
C LYS A 298 8.28 13.44 9.75
N GLU A 299 9.32 13.12 8.99
CA GLU A 299 10.37 14.06 8.63
C GLU A 299 9.84 15.21 7.76
N TYR A 300 8.95 14.92 6.80
CA TYR A 300 8.29 15.95 6.02
C TYR A 300 7.48 16.91 6.90
N LEU A 301 6.65 16.37 7.78
CA LEU A 301 5.84 17.18 8.70
C LEU A 301 6.69 17.96 9.70
N LEU A 302 7.80 17.40 10.16
CA LEU A 302 8.74 18.11 11.05
C LEU A 302 9.40 19.28 10.33
N ARG A 303 9.84 19.10 9.08
CA ARG A 303 10.35 20.20 8.25
C ARG A 303 9.25 21.23 7.97
N MET A 304 8.06 20.80 7.60
CA MET A 304 6.93 21.70 7.36
C MET A 304 6.66 22.57 8.60
N ARG A 305 6.63 21.97 9.77
CA ARG A 305 6.42 22.68 11.04
C ARG A 305 7.49 23.72 11.34
N THR A 306 8.76 23.42 11.01
CA THR A 306 9.88 24.29 11.35
C THR A 306 10.14 25.38 10.32
N VAL A 307 9.95 25.10 9.04
CA VAL A 307 10.30 26.00 7.92
C VAL A 307 9.05 26.67 7.34
N TYR A 308 7.91 25.99 7.34
CA TYR A 308 6.65 26.45 6.74
C TYR A 308 5.49 26.36 7.75
N PRO A 309 5.54 27.07 8.88
CA PRO A 309 4.57 26.90 9.98
C PRO A 309 3.13 27.18 9.58
N GLU A 310 2.88 28.12 8.67
CA GLU A 310 1.53 28.42 8.17
C GLU A 310 0.96 27.24 7.36
N ASN A 311 1.79 26.61 6.52
CA ASN A 311 1.39 25.43 5.74
C ASN A 311 1.14 24.23 6.65
N TYR A 312 1.96 24.08 7.71
CA TYR A 312 1.77 23.05 8.72
C TYR A 312 0.42 23.20 9.42
N GLU A 313 0.08 24.41 9.86
CA GLU A 313 -1.20 24.69 10.51
C GLU A 313 -2.39 24.46 9.55
N ALA A 314 -2.26 24.88 8.29
CA ALA A 314 -3.29 24.60 7.28
C ALA A 314 -3.50 23.09 7.08
N LEU A 315 -2.42 22.31 6.98
CA LEU A 315 -2.50 20.86 6.82
C LEU A 315 -3.07 20.17 8.07
N ARG A 316 -2.69 20.63 9.26
CA ARG A 316 -3.22 20.14 10.54
C ARG A 316 -4.72 20.38 10.69
N HIS A 317 -5.26 21.43 10.09
CA HIS A 317 -6.70 21.70 10.04
C HIS A 317 -7.41 21.06 8.83
N CYS A 318 -6.69 20.43 7.92
CA CYS A 318 -7.28 19.63 6.84
C CYS A 318 -7.78 18.28 7.39
N SER A 319 -9.04 18.25 7.84
CA SER A 319 -9.62 17.10 8.54
C SER A 319 -9.55 15.82 7.71
N SER A 320 -9.75 15.89 6.38
CA SER A 320 -9.67 14.73 5.49
C SER A 320 -8.25 14.14 5.45
N PHE A 321 -7.20 14.97 5.35
CA PHE A 321 -5.82 14.51 5.42
C PHE A 321 -5.49 13.87 6.78
N VAL A 322 -5.82 14.58 7.88
CA VAL A 322 -5.54 14.11 9.24
C VAL A 322 -6.23 12.77 9.51
N THR A 323 -7.50 12.66 9.12
CA THR A 323 -8.26 11.42 9.33
C THR A 323 -7.69 10.29 8.47
N ALA A 324 -7.43 10.53 7.19
CA ALA A 324 -6.85 9.55 6.29
C ALA A 324 -5.48 9.04 6.77
N TYR A 325 -4.55 9.96 7.11
CA TYR A 325 -3.24 9.57 7.61
C TYR A 325 -3.33 8.74 8.89
N ARG A 326 -4.19 9.15 9.82
CA ARG A 326 -4.43 8.41 11.07
C ARG A 326 -4.98 7.01 10.81
N SER A 327 -5.98 6.88 9.95
CA SER A 327 -6.62 5.60 9.63
C SER A 327 -5.67 4.66 8.91
N VAL A 328 -4.99 5.12 7.86
CA VAL A 328 -4.03 4.31 7.11
C VAL A 328 -2.87 3.87 8.00
N SER A 329 -2.27 4.80 8.75
CA SER A 329 -1.15 4.50 9.66
C SER A 329 -1.56 3.48 10.74
N ARG A 330 -2.78 3.60 11.30
CA ARG A 330 -3.30 2.62 12.27
C ARG A 330 -3.51 1.26 11.63
N ALA A 331 -4.20 1.20 10.50
CA ALA A 331 -4.49 -0.05 9.82
C ALA A 331 -3.21 -0.79 9.44
N TYR A 332 -2.19 -0.05 8.96
CA TYR A 332 -0.92 -0.65 8.59
C TYR A 332 -0.12 -1.13 9.81
N SER A 333 -0.07 -0.34 10.88
CA SER A 333 0.55 -0.76 12.14
C SER A 333 -0.11 -2.02 12.71
N ASP A 334 -1.45 -2.11 12.66
CA ASP A 334 -2.19 -3.30 13.10
C ASP A 334 -1.91 -4.51 12.22
N LEU A 335 -1.74 -4.29 10.92
CA LEU A 335 -1.35 -5.33 9.97
C LEU A 335 0.05 -5.87 10.27
N VAL A 336 1.02 -5.00 10.52
CA VAL A 336 2.40 -5.40 10.90
C VAL A 336 2.38 -6.25 12.17
N ARG A 337 1.63 -5.85 13.21
CA ARG A 337 1.47 -6.65 14.43
C ARG A 337 0.81 -8.01 14.17
N SER A 338 -0.18 -8.03 13.27
CA SER A 338 -0.86 -9.26 12.88
C SER A 338 0.07 -10.22 12.13
N TYR A 339 0.95 -9.67 11.31
CA TYR A 339 1.99 -10.42 10.59
C TYR A 339 2.98 -11.08 11.57
N GLU A 340 3.52 -10.34 12.52
CA GLU A 340 4.41 -10.88 13.55
C GLU A 340 3.72 -11.98 14.37
N LYS A 341 2.47 -11.72 14.78
CA LYS A 341 1.68 -12.69 15.53
C LYS A 341 1.43 -13.98 14.73
N ARG A 342 1.15 -13.87 13.45
CA ARG A 342 0.95 -15.05 12.58
C ARG A 342 2.22 -15.88 12.48
N ILE A 343 3.38 -15.27 12.32
CA ILE A 343 4.68 -15.98 12.30
C ILE A 343 4.88 -16.75 13.61
N ASP A 344 4.63 -16.11 14.75
CA ASP A 344 4.71 -16.74 16.06
C ASP A 344 3.75 -17.93 16.21
N ASP A 345 2.52 -17.80 15.75
CA ASP A 345 1.50 -18.83 15.85
C ASP A 345 1.85 -20.02 14.94
N GLU A 346 2.27 -19.78 13.69
CA GLU A 346 2.70 -20.85 12.78
C GLU A 346 3.99 -21.56 13.28
N MET A 347 4.94 -20.82 13.83
CA MET A 347 6.13 -21.39 14.46
C MET A 347 5.76 -22.33 15.61
N LYS A 348 4.83 -21.93 16.49
CA LYS A 348 4.34 -22.78 17.57
C LYS A 348 3.64 -24.04 17.06
N LYS A 349 2.85 -23.89 15.99
CA LYS A 349 2.13 -24.99 15.33
C LYS A 349 3.15 -26.02 14.76
N LEU A 350 4.15 -25.56 14.01
CA LEU A 350 5.20 -26.42 13.46
C LEU A 350 5.95 -27.19 14.57
N ASN A 351 6.35 -26.49 15.63
CA ASN A 351 7.03 -27.09 16.78
C ASN A 351 6.14 -28.14 17.50
N SER A 352 4.84 -27.89 17.61
CA SER A 352 3.90 -28.79 18.27
C SER A 352 3.64 -30.09 17.50
N LYS A 353 3.71 -30.05 16.17
CA LYS A 353 3.55 -31.23 15.30
C LYS A 353 4.77 -32.17 15.36
N GLY A 354 5.93 -31.67 15.78
CA GLY A 354 7.18 -32.43 15.79
C GLY A 354 7.76 -32.74 14.40
N GLU A 355 7.20 -32.15 13.37
CA GLU A 355 7.64 -32.34 11.97
C GLU A 355 8.85 -31.42 11.64
N ALA A 356 8.97 -30.32 12.35
CA ALA A 356 10.07 -29.38 12.24
C ALA A 356 10.34 -28.70 13.58
N THR A 357 11.53 -28.11 13.73
CA THR A 357 11.86 -27.17 14.78
C THR A 357 12.00 -25.78 14.16
N ALA A 358 11.21 -24.83 14.64
CA ALA A 358 11.23 -23.45 14.19
C ALA A 358 11.62 -22.50 15.33
N GLU A 359 12.54 -21.57 15.07
CA GLU A 359 13.00 -20.58 16.03
C GLU A 359 13.27 -19.23 15.34
N ILE A 360 13.07 -18.13 16.09
CA ILE A 360 13.46 -16.79 15.64
C ILE A 360 14.82 -16.45 16.25
N LYS A 361 15.78 -16.13 15.39
CA LYS A 361 17.12 -15.74 15.80
C LYS A 361 17.65 -14.63 14.88
N ASP A 362 18.13 -13.55 15.48
CA ASP A 362 18.72 -12.39 14.79
C ASP A 362 17.81 -11.84 13.69
N GLY A 363 16.49 -11.70 13.97
CA GLY A 363 15.48 -11.20 13.02
C GLY A 363 15.10 -12.18 11.91
N ASN A 364 15.61 -13.41 11.93
CA ASN A 364 15.30 -14.44 10.95
C ASN A 364 14.49 -15.58 11.58
N LEU A 365 13.51 -16.09 10.85
CA LEU A 365 12.89 -17.37 11.13
C LEU A 365 13.79 -18.48 10.57
N TRP A 366 14.20 -19.41 11.42
CA TRP A 366 14.94 -20.63 11.06
C TRP A 366 14.05 -21.85 11.27
N VAL A 367 13.99 -22.73 10.27
CA VAL A 367 13.24 -23.98 10.33
C VAL A 367 14.12 -25.16 9.98
N THR A 368 14.12 -26.17 10.83
CA THR A 368 14.84 -27.43 10.64
C THR A 368 13.83 -28.56 10.61
N SER A 369 13.66 -29.21 9.47
CA SER A 369 12.73 -30.36 9.34
C SER A 369 13.24 -31.54 10.18
N ALA A 370 12.33 -32.34 10.71
CA ALA A 370 12.66 -33.53 11.50
C ALA A 370 13.56 -34.48 10.71
N GLY A 371 14.65 -34.94 11.34
CA GLY A 371 15.65 -35.80 10.71
C GLY A 371 16.62 -35.09 9.73
N SER A 372 16.49 -33.77 9.53
CA SER A 372 17.42 -32.97 8.73
C SER A 372 18.53 -32.40 9.62
N LEU A 373 19.75 -32.31 9.04
CA LEU A 373 20.86 -31.57 9.64
C LEU A 373 20.97 -30.12 9.06
N ARG A 374 20.06 -29.76 8.15
CA ARG A 374 20.07 -28.43 7.50
C ARG A 374 18.87 -27.63 7.94
N SER A 375 19.13 -26.42 8.38
CA SER A 375 18.12 -25.39 8.61
C SER A 375 17.94 -24.52 7.38
N ARG A 376 16.71 -24.07 7.14
CA ARG A 376 16.37 -23.03 6.18
C ARG A 376 15.93 -21.79 6.95
N GLY A 377 16.25 -20.61 6.46
CA GLY A 377 15.90 -19.38 7.13
C GLY A 377 15.48 -18.29 6.16
N THR A 378 14.66 -17.37 6.65
CA THR A 378 14.25 -16.16 5.96
C THR A 378 14.16 -14.99 6.94
N SER A 379 14.50 -13.78 6.50
CA SER A 379 14.34 -12.58 7.32
C SER A 379 12.86 -12.26 7.48
N ILE A 380 12.44 -11.95 8.71
CA ILE A 380 11.05 -11.60 9.00
C ILE A 380 10.73 -10.18 8.50
N PHE A 381 11.71 -9.28 8.58
CA PHE A 381 11.66 -7.93 8.03
C PHE A 381 12.95 -7.61 7.29
N HIS A 382 12.90 -6.64 6.39
CA HIS A 382 14.12 -6.03 5.87
C HIS A 382 14.89 -5.31 7.01
N GLU A 383 16.22 -5.21 6.90
CA GLU A 383 17.10 -4.59 7.91
C GLU A 383 16.74 -3.13 8.23
N ASP A 384 16.09 -2.44 7.30
CA ASP A 384 15.63 -1.05 7.45
C ASP A 384 14.70 -0.85 8.65
N ARG A 385 13.91 -1.86 9.04
CA ARG A 385 13.11 -1.80 10.26
C ARG A 385 13.98 -1.57 11.50
N ALA A 386 15.03 -2.36 11.67
CA ALA A 386 15.90 -2.26 12.82
C ALA A 386 16.61 -0.90 12.91
N THR A 387 16.81 -0.26 11.75
CA THR A 387 17.38 1.08 11.64
C THR A 387 16.37 2.18 12.03
N LEU A 388 15.13 2.08 11.58
CA LEU A 388 14.13 3.15 11.72
C LEU A 388 13.30 3.08 13.01
N GLU A 389 12.98 1.87 13.50
CA GLU A 389 12.08 1.69 14.65
C GLU A 389 12.58 2.43 15.91
N PRO A 390 13.88 2.42 16.28
CA PRO A 390 14.38 3.19 17.42
C PRO A 390 14.20 4.71 17.25
N VAL A 391 14.35 5.22 16.03
CA VAL A 391 14.19 6.66 15.73
C VAL A 391 12.72 7.06 15.83
N LEU A 392 11.82 6.25 15.26
CA LEU A 392 10.38 6.47 15.34
C LEU A 392 9.86 6.44 16.78
N MET A 393 10.48 5.66 17.66
CA MET A 393 10.13 5.54 19.09
C MET A 393 10.83 6.55 19.99
N SER A 394 11.70 7.41 19.48
CA SER A 394 12.60 8.26 20.26
C SER A 394 11.95 9.50 20.91
N GLY A 395 10.65 9.75 20.72
CA GLY A 395 9.98 10.97 21.15
C GLY A 395 10.24 12.20 20.25
N ARG A 396 11.10 12.07 19.24
CA ARG A 396 11.38 13.14 18.26
C ARG A 396 10.10 13.64 17.56
N TYR A 397 9.14 12.76 17.38
CA TYR A 397 7.90 13.02 16.65
C TYR A 397 6.67 13.17 17.53
N ASP A 398 6.81 13.22 18.87
CA ASP A 398 5.67 13.28 19.80
C ASP A 398 4.65 14.35 19.38
N LYS A 399 5.14 15.57 19.03
CA LYS A 399 4.24 16.65 18.61
C LYS A 399 3.54 16.40 17.28
N ILE A 400 4.20 15.73 16.33
CA ILE A 400 3.61 15.32 15.04
C ILE A 400 2.55 14.27 15.30
N GLU A 401 2.84 13.29 16.16
CA GLU A 401 1.91 12.23 16.53
C GLU A 401 0.68 12.78 17.26
N ASP A 402 0.85 13.71 18.18
CA ASP A 402 -0.27 14.38 18.85
C ASP A 402 -1.17 15.14 17.86
N ASP A 403 -0.55 15.88 16.92
CA ASP A 403 -1.28 16.72 15.97
C ASP A 403 -2.02 15.92 14.89
N PHE A 404 -1.44 14.82 14.37
CA PHE A 404 -1.97 14.08 13.23
C PHE A 404 -2.52 12.70 13.59
N LEU A 405 -1.89 11.97 14.48
CA LEU A 405 -2.27 10.59 14.79
C LEU A 405 -3.16 10.46 16.03
N GLY A 406 -3.19 11.51 16.87
CA GLY A 406 -3.85 11.46 18.18
C GLY A 406 -3.06 10.58 19.17
N ASN A 407 -3.25 10.82 20.46
CA ASN A 407 -2.49 10.13 21.51
C ASN A 407 -2.52 8.61 21.34
N ARG A 408 -1.37 8.02 20.99
CA ARG A 408 -1.14 6.55 20.95
C ARG A 408 -0.67 6.01 22.32
N ARG A 409 -0.81 6.80 23.41
CA ARG A 409 -0.38 6.38 24.75
C ARG A 409 -1.43 5.53 25.45
#